data_047c43333fe076f534250f487278a0b6
#
_entry.id   047c43333fe076f534250f487278a0b6
#
_cell.length_a   1.000
_cell.length_b   1.000
_cell.length_c   1.000
_cell.angle_alpha   90.00
_cell.angle_beta   90.00
_cell.angle_gamma   90.00
#
_symmetry.space_group_name_H-M   'P 1'
#
loop_
_entity.id
_entity.type
_entity.pdbx_description
1 polymer ?
#
loop_
_entity_poly.entity_id
_entity_poly.type
_entity_poly.pdbx_seq_one_letter_code
_entity_poly.pdbx_strand_id
1 'polypeptide(L)'
;MSACGSDSGGAVAGGGLPATVHILSIKEMTGAVAFAGTSGEKGLQLAVEEVNKQKFLGSTTIKVDTQDSGYNAQTAASLASQGIANKKYSVISGPLSSQQAAAVAPLAQKGKTPTVFVQAASDGILVGDYIYRVTAPQPSFYAANVGPYMQKKNVKSVSILYNAGSPTIAELATKTIPDMAAKYGFKIKATSSVQLSTQDFASPISKLVATKPDAAVLLLVGSQNPAAMTQLRQAGFTGEVFGNQSSGGNNLKSAGKDGVGVVWATDFNPAQDDPGSQKFVAAYKKKYGEEPLDYAAEAYDSVWLIARALKEAGSADRQELQKALDKVAQAGFEGAQGTLSFVNRDLRLPGVLVQWDGSKEVMLSKAGQP
;
A
#
# COMPACT_ATOMS: atom_id res chain seq x y z
N MET A 1 22.57 57.18 -18.13
CA MET A 1 21.72 56.27 -18.90
C MET A 1 22.20 54.87 -18.64
N SER A 2 21.53 54.14 -17.79
CA SER A 2 21.76 52.73 -17.58
C SER A 2 20.40 52.06 -17.52
N ALA A 3 20.15 51.20 -18.49
CA ALA A 3 18.91 50.48 -18.64
C ALA A 3 18.93 49.24 -17.71
N CYS A 4 17.98 49.19 -16.79
CA CYS A 4 17.67 47.98 -16.02
C CYS A 4 16.92 47.00 -16.93
N GLY A 5 17.55 45.90 -17.30
CA GLY A 5 16.90 44.77 -17.93
C GLY A 5 16.10 44.01 -16.91
N SER A 6 14.78 44.08 -16.98
CA SER A 6 13.85 43.23 -16.27
C SER A 6 13.81 41.87 -16.96
N ASP A 7 14.39 40.87 -16.29
CA ASP A 7 14.25 39.49 -16.69
C ASP A 7 12.81 39.01 -16.33
N SER A 8 11.91 39.21 -17.26
CA SER A 8 10.58 38.66 -17.25
C SER A 8 10.69 37.18 -17.68
N GLY A 9 10.70 36.27 -16.71
CA GLY A 9 10.55 34.85 -16.96
C GLY A 9 9.26 34.56 -17.72
N GLY A 10 9.38 34.54 -19.06
CA GLY A 10 8.29 34.22 -19.97
C GLY A 10 7.75 32.83 -19.70
N ALA A 11 6.48 32.72 -19.37
CA ALA A 11 5.71 31.49 -19.46
C ALA A 11 5.79 30.99 -20.91
N VAL A 12 6.49 29.92 -21.15
CA VAL A 12 6.54 29.26 -22.46
C VAL A 12 5.19 28.62 -22.70
N ALA A 13 4.29 29.34 -23.38
CA ALA A 13 3.11 28.76 -24.02
C ALA A 13 3.57 27.97 -25.25
N GLY A 14 3.99 26.74 -25.06
CA GLY A 14 4.44 25.85 -26.14
C GLY A 14 4.48 24.44 -25.61
N GLY A 15 3.48 23.64 -25.99
CA GLY A 15 3.21 22.30 -25.46
C GLY A 15 4.40 21.36 -25.52
N GLY A 16 4.98 21.07 -24.36
CA GLY A 16 6.00 20.03 -24.17
C GLY A 16 6.29 19.85 -22.70
N LEU A 17 6.80 18.66 -22.34
CA LEU A 17 7.26 18.39 -21.00
C LEU A 17 8.48 19.25 -20.65
N PRO A 18 8.58 19.77 -19.41
CA PRO A 18 9.76 20.50 -18.95
C PRO A 18 10.98 19.57 -18.89
N ALA A 19 12.19 20.13 -18.82
CA ALA A 19 13.41 19.33 -18.69
C ALA A 19 13.40 18.42 -17.45
N THR A 20 12.71 18.84 -16.39
CA THR A 20 12.53 18.04 -15.17
C THR A 20 11.10 18.17 -14.64
N VAL A 21 10.48 17.03 -14.37
CA VAL A 21 9.20 16.93 -13.65
C VAL A 21 9.50 16.54 -12.21
N HIS A 22 8.92 17.27 -11.26
CA HIS A 22 9.09 17.00 -9.84
C HIS A 22 7.84 16.34 -9.23
N ILE A 23 8.06 15.24 -8.53
CA ILE A 23 7.09 14.53 -7.73
C ILE A 23 7.38 14.82 -6.25
N LEU A 24 6.37 15.23 -5.48
CA LEU A 24 6.45 15.21 -4.02
C LEU A 24 6.06 13.81 -3.54
N SER A 25 6.95 13.11 -2.85
CA SER A 25 6.64 11.84 -2.20
C SER A 25 6.48 12.07 -0.70
N ILE A 26 5.29 11.74 -0.16
CA ILE A 26 5.02 11.78 1.28
C ILE A 26 4.99 10.34 1.77
N LYS A 27 5.90 9.98 2.69
CA LYS A 27 6.05 8.61 3.19
C LYS A 27 6.31 8.57 4.68
N GLU A 28 6.11 7.40 5.24
CA GLU A 28 6.39 7.07 6.63
C GLU A 28 7.79 6.47 6.72
N MET A 29 8.84 7.32 6.65
CA MET A 29 10.25 6.88 6.72
C MET A 29 10.69 6.56 8.14
N THR A 30 9.97 7.07 9.14
CA THR A 30 10.18 6.82 10.57
C THR A 30 8.89 6.34 11.25
N GLY A 31 9.00 5.82 12.49
CA GLY A 31 7.85 5.35 13.28
C GLY A 31 7.49 3.89 13.03
N ALA A 32 6.26 3.53 13.44
CA ALA A 32 5.80 2.14 13.53
C ALA A 32 5.76 1.38 12.19
N VAL A 33 5.70 2.08 11.07
CA VAL A 33 5.61 1.51 9.71
C VAL A 33 6.79 1.91 8.81
N ALA A 34 7.91 2.33 9.40
CA ALA A 34 9.11 2.72 8.66
C ALA A 34 9.62 1.64 7.68
N PHE A 35 9.40 0.36 8.00
CA PHE A 35 9.74 -0.77 7.11
C PHE A 35 8.96 -0.68 5.78
N ALA A 36 7.70 -0.26 5.81
CA ALA A 36 6.87 -0.08 4.63
C ALA A 36 7.32 1.17 3.83
N GLY A 37 7.54 2.29 4.52
CA GLY A 37 8.02 3.52 3.90
C GLY A 37 9.37 3.37 3.21
N THR A 38 10.34 2.73 3.87
CA THR A 38 11.67 2.48 3.30
C THR A 38 11.64 1.51 2.15
N SER A 39 10.81 0.46 2.22
CA SER A 39 10.60 -0.46 1.10
C SER A 39 9.96 0.25 -0.10
N GLY A 40 8.90 1.03 0.13
CA GLY A 40 8.25 1.82 -0.89
C GLY A 40 9.18 2.85 -1.54
N GLU A 41 10.10 3.46 -0.75
CA GLU A 41 11.10 4.38 -1.31
C GLU A 41 12.05 3.67 -2.28
N LYS A 42 12.51 2.46 -1.97
CA LYS A 42 13.35 1.67 -2.87
C LYS A 42 12.63 1.37 -4.21
N GLY A 43 11.37 0.96 -4.15
CA GLY A 43 10.58 0.70 -5.36
C GLY A 43 10.38 1.95 -6.21
N LEU A 44 10.04 3.07 -5.57
CA LEU A 44 9.88 4.37 -6.22
C LEU A 44 11.17 4.80 -6.92
N GLN A 45 12.32 4.76 -6.23
CA GLN A 45 13.61 5.14 -6.79
C GLN A 45 14.05 4.22 -7.94
N LEU A 46 13.74 2.92 -7.88
CA LEU A 46 14.01 2.00 -8.98
C LEU A 46 13.22 2.41 -10.24
N ALA A 47 11.93 2.69 -10.10
CA ALA A 47 11.09 3.11 -11.22
C ALA A 47 11.56 4.45 -11.83
N VAL A 48 11.91 5.43 -10.99
CA VAL A 48 12.44 6.73 -11.47
C VAL A 48 13.73 6.55 -12.27
N GLU A 49 14.65 5.72 -11.78
CA GLU A 49 15.88 5.41 -12.52
C GLU A 49 15.60 4.72 -13.85
N GLU A 50 14.67 3.77 -13.89
CA GLU A 50 14.31 3.08 -15.12
C GLU A 50 13.65 4.03 -16.12
N VAL A 51 12.69 4.84 -15.72
CA VAL A 51 12.03 5.86 -16.56
C VAL A 51 13.07 6.80 -17.18
N ASN A 52 14.00 7.30 -16.35
CA ASN A 52 15.01 8.24 -16.78
C ASN A 52 16.07 7.58 -17.69
N LYS A 53 16.56 6.39 -17.33
CA LYS A 53 17.57 5.63 -18.10
C LYS A 53 17.02 5.19 -19.45
N GLN A 54 15.78 4.76 -19.51
CA GLN A 54 15.11 4.36 -20.76
C GLN A 54 14.72 5.57 -21.62
N LYS A 55 14.90 6.79 -21.12
CA LYS A 55 14.43 8.03 -21.77
C LYS A 55 12.92 7.93 -22.15
N PHE A 56 12.12 7.31 -21.25
CA PHE A 56 10.72 7.05 -21.52
C PHE A 56 9.92 8.30 -21.85
N LEU A 57 10.33 9.45 -21.27
CA LEU A 57 9.80 10.80 -21.51
C LEU A 57 10.69 11.64 -22.45
N GLY A 58 11.48 11.00 -23.31
CA GLY A 58 12.44 11.70 -24.19
C GLY A 58 13.59 12.32 -23.39
N SER A 59 13.78 13.65 -23.50
CA SER A 59 14.81 14.38 -22.76
C SER A 59 14.38 14.80 -21.34
N THR A 60 13.10 14.64 -21.00
CA THR A 60 12.57 14.97 -19.68
C THR A 60 12.98 13.92 -18.64
N THR A 61 13.41 14.37 -17.47
CA THR A 61 13.71 13.52 -16.32
C THR A 61 12.68 13.70 -15.21
N ILE A 62 12.42 12.63 -14.45
CA ILE A 62 11.66 12.69 -13.19
C ILE A 62 12.62 12.86 -12.03
N LYS A 63 12.31 13.77 -11.12
CA LYS A 63 12.92 13.89 -9.79
C LYS A 63 11.86 13.76 -8.70
N VAL A 64 12.21 13.09 -7.62
CA VAL A 64 11.35 12.90 -6.45
C VAL A 64 11.98 13.57 -5.25
N ASP A 65 11.16 14.35 -4.56
CA ASP A 65 11.50 14.95 -3.27
C ASP A 65 10.68 14.21 -2.19
N THR A 66 11.33 13.32 -1.45
CA THR A 66 10.68 12.53 -0.40
C THR A 66 10.66 13.28 0.91
N GLN A 67 9.50 13.34 1.57
CA GLN A 67 9.26 13.94 2.87
C GLN A 67 8.70 12.89 3.84
N ASP A 68 9.26 12.87 5.05
CA ASP A 68 8.83 11.96 6.10
C ASP A 68 7.63 12.53 6.87
N SER A 69 6.54 11.79 6.88
CA SER A 69 5.33 12.13 7.66
C SER A 69 5.36 11.56 9.10
N GLY A 70 6.31 10.66 9.42
CA GLY A 70 6.44 10.05 10.74
C GLY A 70 5.19 9.27 11.19
N TYR A 71 4.37 8.76 10.24
CA TYR A 71 3.08 8.12 10.52
C TYR A 71 2.06 9.05 11.21
N ASN A 72 2.17 10.37 10.96
CA ASN A 72 1.29 11.39 11.58
C ASN A 72 0.42 12.07 10.51
N ALA A 73 -0.91 12.04 10.69
CA ALA A 73 -1.87 12.58 9.72
C ALA A 73 -1.77 14.10 9.57
N GLN A 74 -1.49 14.83 10.65
CA GLN A 74 -1.37 16.29 10.59
C GLN A 74 -0.07 16.72 9.89
N THR A 75 1.03 16.00 10.12
CA THR A 75 2.28 16.20 9.39
C THR A 75 2.07 15.94 7.90
N ALA A 76 1.44 14.82 7.52
CA ALA A 76 1.14 14.52 6.12
C ALA A 76 0.27 15.59 5.46
N ALA A 77 -0.77 16.07 6.13
CA ALA A 77 -1.63 17.16 5.64
C ALA A 77 -0.85 18.48 5.46
N SER A 78 0.06 18.81 6.38
CA SER A 78 0.92 20.00 6.29
C SER A 78 1.87 19.90 5.08
N LEU A 79 2.55 18.76 4.91
CA LEU A 79 3.44 18.50 3.77
C LEU A 79 2.68 18.54 2.44
N ALA A 80 1.49 17.96 2.39
CA ALA A 80 0.64 18.03 1.20
C ALA A 80 0.22 19.47 0.88
N SER A 81 -0.19 20.25 1.88
CA SER A 81 -0.56 21.67 1.70
C SER A 81 0.60 22.49 1.15
N GLN A 82 1.81 22.28 1.66
CA GLN A 82 3.02 22.92 1.15
C GLN A 82 3.30 22.53 -0.32
N GLY A 83 3.19 21.21 -0.62
CA GLY A 83 3.37 20.69 -1.98
C GLY A 83 2.32 21.22 -2.96
N ILE A 84 1.07 21.34 -2.54
CA ILE A 84 -0.03 21.92 -3.35
C ILE A 84 0.25 23.39 -3.68
N ALA A 85 0.71 24.16 -2.69
CA ALA A 85 1.06 25.57 -2.88
C ALA A 85 2.29 25.76 -3.78
N ASN A 86 3.23 24.83 -3.74
CA ASN A 86 4.46 24.87 -4.52
C ASN A 86 4.24 24.34 -5.94
N LYS A 87 4.23 25.24 -6.93
CA LYS A 87 4.01 24.90 -8.35
C LYS A 87 5.13 24.08 -8.99
N LYS A 88 6.26 23.86 -8.28
CA LYS A 88 7.32 22.96 -8.69
C LYS A 88 6.79 21.51 -8.85
N TYR A 89 5.86 21.08 -7.98
CA TYR A 89 5.36 19.72 -7.98
C TYR A 89 4.15 19.55 -8.88
N SER A 90 4.23 18.65 -9.84
CA SER A 90 3.12 18.30 -10.73
C SER A 90 2.15 17.29 -10.11
N VAL A 91 2.65 16.46 -9.20
CA VAL A 91 1.91 15.35 -8.60
C VAL A 91 2.45 15.03 -7.20
N ILE A 92 1.60 14.48 -6.35
CA ILE A 92 1.95 13.92 -5.04
C ILE A 92 1.86 12.39 -5.12
N SER A 93 2.86 11.67 -4.60
CA SER A 93 2.85 10.22 -4.42
C SER A 93 2.82 9.88 -2.93
N GLY A 94 1.89 9.03 -2.50
CA GLY A 94 1.64 8.76 -1.09
C GLY A 94 0.65 9.74 -0.45
N PRO A 95 0.47 9.69 0.87
CA PRO A 95 1.08 8.82 1.88
C PRO A 95 0.64 7.36 1.82
N LEU A 96 1.27 6.51 2.68
CA LEU A 96 1.01 5.07 2.74
C LEU A 96 -0.22 4.73 3.60
N SER A 97 -0.42 5.40 4.74
CA SER A 97 -1.51 5.05 5.64
C SER A 97 -2.84 5.68 5.25
N SER A 98 -3.92 4.91 5.37
CA SER A 98 -5.28 5.40 5.06
C SER A 98 -5.71 6.58 5.92
N GLN A 99 -5.25 6.65 7.18
CA GLN A 99 -5.52 7.79 8.07
C GLN A 99 -4.90 9.08 7.53
N GLN A 100 -3.68 9.00 7.02
CA GLN A 100 -3.00 10.14 6.40
C GLN A 100 -3.61 10.49 5.04
N ALA A 101 -3.93 9.47 4.23
CA ALA A 101 -4.59 9.64 2.94
C ALA A 101 -5.93 10.37 3.07
N ALA A 102 -6.74 10.02 4.08
CA ALA A 102 -8.00 10.69 4.39
C ALA A 102 -7.81 12.18 4.74
N ALA A 103 -6.68 12.55 5.36
CA ALA A 103 -6.36 13.95 5.66
C ALA A 103 -5.82 14.71 4.43
N VAL A 104 -5.09 14.03 3.54
CA VAL A 104 -4.48 14.63 2.33
C VAL A 104 -5.47 14.75 1.17
N ALA A 105 -6.34 13.76 0.96
CA ALA A 105 -7.22 13.69 -0.21
C ALA A 105 -8.08 14.94 -0.43
N PRO A 106 -8.82 15.49 0.56
CA PRO A 106 -9.63 16.68 0.37
C PRO A 106 -8.80 17.93 0.06
N LEU A 107 -7.58 18.02 0.58
CA LEU A 107 -6.65 19.13 0.29
C LEU A 107 -6.16 19.07 -1.15
N ALA A 108 -5.73 17.90 -1.61
CA ALA A 108 -5.27 17.67 -2.96
C ALA A 108 -6.39 17.88 -4.00
N GLN A 109 -7.60 17.38 -3.72
CA GLN A 109 -8.78 17.61 -4.54
C GLN A 109 -9.11 19.10 -4.66
N LYS A 110 -9.18 19.83 -3.54
CA LYS A 110 -9.42 21.27 -3.52
C LYS A 110 -8.34 22.04 -4.26
N GLY A 111 -7.08 21.64 -4.10
CA GLY A 111 -5.92 22.25 -4.75
C GLY A 111 -5.71 21.80 -6.19
N LYS A 112 -6.60 20.97 -6.75
CA LYS A 112 -6.48 20.40 -8.11
C LYS A 112 -5.09 19.85 -8.39
N THR A 113 -4.56 19.06 -7.43
CA THR A 113 -3.23 18.48 -7.53
C THR A 113 -3.37 16.95 -7.62
N PRO A 114 -3.01 16.34 -8.76
CA PRO A 114 -3.03 14.90 -8.90
C PRO A 114 -2.27 14.23 -7.75
N THR A 115 -2.88 13.24 -7.14
CA THR A 115 -2.30 12.52 -6.01
C THR A 115 -2.52 11.04 -6.20
N VAL A 116 -1.44 10.27 -6.15
CA VAL A 116 -1.45 8.81 -6.29
C VAL A 116 -1.13 8.20 -4.94
N PHE A 117 -2.12 7.64 -4.29
CA PHE A 117 -1.94 6.91 -3.04
C PHE A 117 -1.31 5.54 -3.29
N VAL A 118 -0.41 5.18 -2.38
CA VAL A 118 0.30 3.92 -2.32
C VAL A 118 0.00 3.31 -0.96
N GLN A 119 -0.39 2.05 -0.87
CA GLN A 119 -0.69 1.33 0.39
C GLN A 119 -1.93 1.80 1.17
N ALA A 120 -2.49 2.94 0.89
CA ALA A 120 -3.69 3.43 1.57
C ALA A 120 -4.95 2.68 1.08
N ALA A 121 -5.30 1.59 1.74
CA ALA A 121 -6.25 0.58 1.25
C ALA A 121 -7.69 0.69 1.79
N SER A 122 -8.02 1.71 2.61
CA SER A 122 -9.40 1.92 3.10
C SER A 122 -10.33 2.44 2.03
N ASP A 123 -11.61 2.13 2.17
CA ASP A 123 -12.66 2.78 1.40
C ASP A 123 -12.80 4.27 1.78
N GLY A 124 -13.39 5.06 0.85
CA GLY A 124 -13.72 6.47 1.07
C GLY A 124 -12.57 7.48 0.98
N ILE A 125 -11.34 7.06 0.71
CA ILE A 125 -10.21 7.99 0.53
C ILE A 125 -10.12 8.58 -0.88
N LEU A 126 -10.76 7.96 -1.87
CA LEU A 126 -10.77 8.43 -3.26
C LEU A 126 -11.89 9.47 -3.43
N VAL A 127 -11.60 10.72 -3.08
CA VAL A 127 -12.54 11.83 -3.18
C VAL A 127 -12.28 12.68 -4.43
N GLY A 128 -13.33 12.93 -5.21
CA GLY A 128 -13.23 13.73 -6.44
C GLY A 128 -12.46 13.03 -7.55
N ASP A 129 -11.86 13.82 -8.44
CA ASP A 129 -11.25 13.36 -9.70
C ASP A 129 -9.71 13.54 -9.79
N TYR A 130 -9.08 14.07 -8.74
CA TYR A 130 -7.62 14.25 -8.67
C TYR A 130 -6.92 13.16 -7.84
N ILE A 131 -7.67 12.21 -7.27
CA ILE A 131 -7.14 11.20 -6.37
C ILE A 131 -7.17 9.83 -7.03
N TYR A 132 -6.03 9.14 -7.01
CA TYR A 132 -5.80 7.80 -7.58
C TYR A 132 -5.20 6.88 -6.51
N ARG A 133 -5.37 5.58 -6.69
CA ARG A 133 -4.77 4.58 -5.80
C ARG A 133 -4.19 3.43 -6.60
N VAL A 134 -2.93 3.08 -6.33
CA VAL A 134 -2.22 1.94 -6.94
C VAL A 134 -2.03 0.77 -5.98
N THR A 135 -2.83 0.73 -4.93
CA THR A 135 -2.99 -0.39 -3.99
C THR A 135 -4.40 -0.90 -4.12
N ALA A 136 -4.59 -2.19 -4.27
CA ALA A 136 -5.93 -2.76 -4.27
C ALA A 136 -6.58 -2.63 -2.88
N PRO A 137 -7.92 -2.42 -2.79
CA PRO A 137 -8.62 -2.40 -1.50
C PRO A 137 -8.38 -3.70 -0.73
N GLN A 138 -7.74 -3.60 0.44
CA GLN A 138 -7.42 -4.78 1.25
C GLN A 138 -8.65 -5.63 1.58
N PRO A 139 -9.83 -5.06 1.90
CA PRO A 139 -11.05 -5.85 2.12
C PRO A 139 -11.38 -6.78 0.95
N SER A 140 -11.20 -6.32 -0.29
CA SER A 140 -11.56 -7.09 -1.50
C SER A 140 -10.69 -8.32 -1.67
N PHE A 141 -9.37 -8.16 -1.68
CA PHE A 141 -8.47 -9.30 -1.87
C PHE A 141 -8.37 -10.18 -0.61
N TYR A 142 -8.57 -9.61 0.59
CA TYR A 142 -8.63 -10.38 1.83
C TYR A 142 -9.80 -11.37 1.79
N ALA A 143 -11.00 -10.89 1.50
CA ALA A 143 -12.18 -11.75 1.41
C ALA A 143 -12.06 -12.79 0.29
N ALA A 144 -11.48 -12.42 -0.85
CA ALA A 144 -11.31 -13.30 -2.01
C ALA A 144 -10.31 -14.44 -1.78
N ASN A 145 -9.30 -14.24 -0.94
CA ASN A 145 -8.24 -15.22 -0.70
C ASN A 145 -8.43 -15.96 0.63
N VAL A 146 -8.64 -15.23 1.73
CA VAL A 146 -8.69 -15.82 3.08
C VAL A 146 -9.98 -16.61 3.30
N GLY A 147 -11.11 -16.14 2.78
CA GLY A 147 -12.40 -16.82 2.94
C GLY A 147 -12.42 -18.26 2.40
N PRO A 148 -12.09 -18.49 1.12
CA PRO A 148 -11.98 -19.83 0.54
C PRO A 148 -10.96 -20.71 1.28
N TYR A 149 -9.84 -20.13 1.71
CA TYR A 149 -8.83 -20.87 2.45
C TYR A 149 -9.34 -21.32 3.83
N MET A 150 -10.04 -20.45 4.57
CA MET A 150 -10.69 -20.83 5.82
C MET A 150 -11.68 -21.98 5.61
N GLN A 151 -12.45 -21.94 4.54
CA GLN A 151 -13.37 -23.02 4.18
C GLN A 151 -12.63 -24.34 3.87
N LYS A 152 -11.55 -24.28 3.07
CA LYS A 152 -10.68 -25.43 2.74
C LYS A 152 -10.08 -26.05 4.01
N LYS A 153 -9.71 -25.21 4.99
CA LYS A 153 -9.18 -25.62 6.31
C LYS A 153 -10.26 -26.02 7.30
N ASN A 154 -11.53 -26.02 6.89
CA ASN A 154 -12.68 -26.38 7.73
C ASN A 154 -12.78 -25.53 9.01
N VAL A 155 -12.39 -24.24 8.95
CA VAL A 155 -12.53 -23.30 10.07
C VAL A 155 -14.01 -23.03 10.32
N LYS A 156 -14.52 -23.36 11.52
CA LYS A 156 -15.93 -23.17 11.91
C LYS A 156 -16.12 -21.98 12.83
N SER A 157 -15.05 -21.52 13.47
CA SER A 157 -15.12 -20.38 14.38
C SER A 157 -13.81 -19.62 14.45
N VAL A 158 -13.93 -18.29 14.60
CA VAL A 158 -12.79 -17.38 14.74
C VAL A 158 -12.99 -16.46 15.94
N SER A 159 -11.88 -15.98 16.51
CA SER A 159 -11.88 -14.81 17.40
C SER A 159 -10.88 -13.80 16.89
N ILE A 160 -11.25 -12.52 16.96
CA ILE A 160 -10.55 -11.42 16.29
C ILE A 160 -9.93 -10.51 17.34
N LEU A 161 -8.65 -10.19 17.15
CA LEU A 161 -7.95 -9.12 17.83
C LEU A 161 -7.43 -8.12 16.77
N TYR A 162 -7.80 -6.85 16.88
CA TYR A 162 -7.46 -5.88 15.86
C TYR A 162 -7.00 -4.52 16.41
N ASN A 163 -6.21 -3.80 15.65
CA ASN A 163 -5.80 -2.43 15.96
C ASN A 163 -6.87 -1.44 15.47
N ALA A 164 -7.55 -0.76 16.41
CA ALA A 164 -8.61 0.19 16.10
C ALA A 164 -8.10 1.54 15.55
N GLY A 165 -6.81 1.83 15.69
CA GLY A 165 -6.20 3.06 15.17
C GLY A 165 -5.94 3.05 13.67
N SER A 166 -6.11 1.90 12.99
CA SER A 166 -5.98 1.78 11.53
C SER A 166 -7.36 1.59 10.89
N PRO A 167 -7.84 2.53 10.07
CA PRO A 167 -9.14 2.41 9.41
C PRO A 167 -9.32 1.14 8.59
N THR A 168 -8.31 0.76 7.78
CA THR A 168 -8.34 -0.47 6.97
C THR A 168 -8.47 -1.72 7.84
N ILE A 169 -7.73 -1.78 8.94
CA ILE A 169 -7.76 -2.91 9.88
C ILE A 169 -9.12 -2.97 10.59
N ALA A 170 -9.65 -1.82 11.02
CA ALA A 170 -10.97 -1.75 11.63
C ALA A 170 -12.06 -2.21 10.66
N GLU A 171 -11.99 -1.81 9.38
CA GLU A 171 -12.90 -2.26 8.34
C GLU A 171 -12.84 -3.79 8.13
N LEU A 172 -11.63 -4.37 8.06
CA LEU A 172 -11.47 -5.83 7.99
C LEU A 172 -12.16 -6.52 9.16
N ALA A 173 -11.92 -6.04 10.40
CA ALA A 173 -12.43 -6.68 11.61
C ALA A 173 -13.94 -6.54 11.79
N THR A 174 -14.51 -5.38 11.43
CA THR A 174 -15.90 -5.01 11.78
C THR A 174 -16.90 -5.15 10.63
N LYS A 175 -16.40 -5.28 9.40
CA LYS A 175 -17.25 -5.43 8.20
C LYS A 175 -16.82 -6.64 7.37
N THR A 176 -15.60 -6.68 6.87
CA THR A 176 -15.16 -7.71 5.90
C THR A 176 -15.26 -9.11 6.48
N ILE A 177 -14.72 -9.35 7.69
CA ILE A 177 -14.75 -10.68 8.31
C ILE A 177 -16.17 -11.08 8.73
N PRO A 178 -17.04 -10.21 9.28
CA PRO A 178 -18.45 -10.51 9.43
C PRO A 178 -19.17 -10.90 8.14
N ASP A 179 -18.93 -10.20 7.02
CA ASP A 179 -19.49 -10.55 5.70
C ASP A 179 -18.94 -11.92 5.22
N MET A 180 -17.66 -12.19 5.44
CA MET A 180 -17.06 -13.51 5.16
C MET A 180 -17.69 -14.60 6.05
N ALA A 181 -17.95 -14.33 7.31
CA ALA A 181 -18.60 -15.26 8.23
C ALA A 181 -19.99 -15.66 7.74
N ALA A 182 -20.77 -14.70 7.28
CA ALA A 182 -22.08 -14.96 6.67
C ALA A 182 -21.95 -15.78 5.37
N LYS A 183 -20.98 -15.45 4.51
CA LYS A 183 -20.78 -16.09 3.21
C LYS A 183 -20.23 -17.53 3.33
N TYR A 184 -19.26 -17.76 4.20
CA TYR A 184 -18.52 -19.03 4.30
C TYR A 184 -18.95 -19.90 5.49
N GLY A 185 -19.90 -19.44 6.31
CA GLY A 185 -20.54 -20.25 7.35
C GLY A 185 -19.70 -20.49 8.62
N PHE A 186 -18.76 -19.62 8.95
CA PHE A 186 -18.05 -19.68 10.22
C PHE A 186 -18.63 -18.69 11.25
N LYS A 187 -18.34 -18.92 12.54
CA LYS A 187 -18.84 -18.08 13.65
C LYS A 187 -17.74 -17.18 14.19
N ILE A 188 -18.06 -15.92 14.47
CA ILE A 188 -17.18 -15.03 15.23
C ILE A 188 -17.55 -15.18 16.71
N LYS A 189 -16.62 -15.71 17.52
CA LYS A 189 -16.85 -15.95 18.97
C LYS A 189 -16.55 -14.73 19.81
N ALA A 190 -15.55 -13.95 19.43
CA ALA A 190 -15.20 -12.70 20.09
C ALA A 190 -14.50 -11.74 19.12
N THR A 191 -14.67 -10.44 19.38
CA THR A 191 -13.93 -9.36 18.71
C THR A 191 -13.44 -8.41 19.79
N SER A 192 -12.12 -8.14 19.79
CA SER A 192 -11.46 -7.23 20.73
C SER A 192 -10.55 -6.27 19.98
N SER A 193 -10.44 -5.04 20.45
CA SER A 193 -9.56 -4.04 19.85
C SER A 193 -8.44 -3.62 20.79
N VAL A 194 -7.34 -3.17 20.17
CA VAL A 194 -6.19 -2.54 20.84
C VAL A 194 -5.83 -1.23 20.13
N GLN A 195 -5.00 -0.42 20.76
CA GLN A 195 -4.51 0.84 20.19
C GLN A 195 -3.10 0.67 19.61
N LEU A 196 -2.66 1.61 18.79
CA LEU A 196 -1.31 1.61 18.22
C LEU A 196 -0.21 1.59 19.31
N SER A 197 -0.47 2.22 20.45
CA SER A 197 0.44 2.25 21.60
C SER A 197 0.49 0.95 22.42
N THR A 198 -0.40 0.00 22.14
CA THR A 198 -0.46 -1.28 22.87
C THR A 198 0.76 -2.13 22.55
N GLN A 199 1.47 -2.56 23.59
CA GLN A 199 2.65 -3.43 23.49
C GLN A 199 2.48 -4.76 24.25
N ASP A 200 1.55 -4.81 25.19
CA ASP A 200 1.19 -6.03 25.91
C ASP A 200 -0.20 -6.51 25.49
N PHE A 201 -0.26 -7.73 25.02
CA PHE A 201 -1.46 -8.38 24.48
C PHE A 201 -2.00 -9.50 25.38
N ALA A 202 -1.40 -9.73 26.56
CA ALA A 202 -1.74 -10.87 27.42
C ALA A 202 -3.24 -10.90 27.77
N SER A 203 -3.81 -9.77 28.19
CA SER A 203 -5.24 -9.69 28.53
C SER A 203 -6.19 -9.93 27.34
N PRO A 204 -6.07 -9.22 26.20
CA PRO A 204 -6.94 -9.49 25.05
C PRO A 204 -6.72 -10.89 24.45
N ILE A 205 -5.51 -11.42 24.46
CA ILE A 205 -5.20 -12.79 23.99
C ILE A 205 -5.81 -13.85 24.92
N SER A 206 -5.71 -13.68 26.24
CA SER A 206 -6.36 -14.59 27.20
C SER A 206 -7.87 -14.67 26.95
N LYS A 207 -8.52 -13.54 26.73
CA LYS A 207 -9.96 -13.49 26.38
C LYS A 207 -10.24 -14.20 25.05
N LEU A 208 -9.40 -13.99 24.03
CA LEU A 208 -9.52 -14.64 22.74
C LEU A 208 -9.43 -16.18 22.90
N VAL A 209 -8.38 -16.67 23.56
CA VAL A 209 -8.13 -18.12 23.76
C VAL A 209 -9.23 -18.77 24.58
N ALA A 210 -9.75 -18.09 25.61
CA ALA A 210 -10.84 -18.60 26.46
C ALA A 210 -12.12 -18.95 25.67
N THR A 211 -12.32 -18.34 24.49
CA THR A 211 -13.47 -18.66 23.61
C THR A 211 -13.30 -19.98 22.85
N LYS A 212 -12.09 -20.56 22.87
CA LYS A 212 -11.73 -21.79 22.14
C LYS A 212 -12.12 -21.73 20.66
N PRO A 213 -11.61 -20.74 19.87
CA PRO A 213 -11.89 -20.66 18.44
C PRO A 213 -11.03 -21.69 17.69
N ASP A 214 -11.46 -22.08 16.48
CA ASP A 214 -10.65 -22.91 15.58
C ASP A 214 -9.47 -22.11 15.01
N ALA A 215 -9.69 -20.81 14.78
CA ALA A 215 -8.65 -19.91 14.31
C ALA A 215 -8.65 -18.57 15.06
N ALA A 216 -7.48 -17.99 15.22
CA ALA A 216 -7.29 -16.62 15.67
C ALA A 216 -7.09 -15.69 14.45
N VAL A 217 -7.71 -14.51 14.47
CA VAL A 217 -7.48 -13.47 13.49
C VAL A 217 -6.80 -12.29 14.18
N LEU A 218 -5.52 -12.07 13.84
CA LEU A 218 -4.69 -11.01 14.41
C LEU A 218 -4.48 -9.93 13.35
N LEU A 219 -5.22 -8.84 13.43
CA LEU A 219 -5.13 -7.71 12.50
C LEU A 219 -4.42 -6.55 13.22
N LEU A 220 -3.10 -6.54 13.16
CA LEU A 220 -2.26 -5.65 13.94
C LEU A 220 -1.30 -4.84 13.04
N VAL A 221 -0.54 -3.92 13.62
CA VAL A 221 0.36 -3.02 12.89
C VAL A 221 1.82 -3.31 13.24
N GLY A 222 2.65 -3.55 12.23
CA GLY A 222 4.10 -3.64 12.36
C GLY A 222 4.55 -4.59 13.49
N SER A 223 5.32 -4.08 14.43
CA SER A 223 5.88 -4.85 15.57
C SER A 223 4.85 -5.44 16.54
N GLN A 224 3.59 -5.02 16.46
CA GLN A 224 2.51 -5.65 17.24
C GLN A 224 2.26 -7.10 16.80
N ASN A 225 2.45 -7.41 15.51
CA ASN A 225 2.21 -8.76 14.98
C ASN A 225 3.08 -9.84 15.66
N PRO A 226 4.42 -9.74 15.71
CA PRO A 226 5.24 -10.74 16.36
C PRO A 226 5.01 -10.80 17.87
N ALA A 227 4.80 -9.65 18.53
CA ALA A 227 4.55 -9.63 19.97
C ALA A 227 3.25 -10.36 20.34
N ALA A 228 2.16 -10.08 19.62
CA ALA A 228 0.89 -10.77 19.83
C ALA A 228 0.97 -12.27 19.48
N MET A 229 1.69 -12.64 18.40
CA MET A 229 1.90 -14.04 18.04
C MET A 229 2.61 -14.83 19.14
N THR A 230 3.72 -14.28 19.67
CA THR A 230 4.46 -14.92 20.76
C THR A 230 3.54 -15.13 21.99
N GLN A 231 2.80 -14.10 22.39
CA GLN A 231 1.88 -14.19 23.52
C GLN A 231 0.70 -15.14 23.26
N LEU A 232 0.21 -15.22 22.00
CA LEU A 232 -0.83 -16.17 21.61
C LEU A 232 -0.36 -17.63 21.78
N ARG A 233 0.85 -17.95 21.35
CA ARG A 233 1.44 -19.28 21.50
C ARG A 233 1.76 -19.61 22.97
N GLN A 234 2.24 -18.63 23.73
CA GLN A 234 2.45 -18.77 25.18
C GLN A 234 1.14 -19.03 25.95
N ALA A 235 0.03 -18.46 25.48
CA ALA A 235 -1.30 -18.76 26.01
C ALA A 235 -1.85 -20.14 25.61
N GLY A 236 -1.07 -20.97 24.90
CA GLY A 236 -1.40 -22.33 24.52
C GLY A 236 -2.28 -22.46 23.26
N PHE A 237 -2.46 -21.40 22.49
CA PHE A 237 -3.23 -21.49 21.25
C PHE A 237 -2.40 -22.18 20.16
N THR A 238 -2.93 -23.28 19.59
CA THR A 238 -2.27 -24.09 18.55
C THR A 238 -2.99 -24.08 17.21
N GLY A 239 -4.17 -23.43 17.13
CA GLY A 239 -4.97 -23.35 15.91
C GLY A 239 -4.36 -22.48 14.81
N GLU A 240 -5.07 -22.40 13.67
CA GLU A 240 -4.72 -21.56 12.53
C GLU A 240 -4.72 -20.08 12.94
N VAL A 241 -3.81 -19.30 12.35
CA VAL A 241 -3.73 -17.85 12.60
C VAL A 241 -3.76 -17.10 11.27
N PHE A 242 -4.67 -16.16 11.17
CA PHE A 242 -4.81 -15.27 10.03
C PHE A 242 -4.38 -13.85 10.42
N GLY A 243 -3.47 -13.30 9.64
CA GLY A 243 -2.99 -11.93 9.78
C GLY A 243 -3.61 -10.99 8.74
N ASN A 244 -3.05 -9.80 8.64
CA ASN A 244 -3.28 -8.84 7.57
C ASN A 244 -1.96 -8.51 6.86
N GLN A 245 -1.98 -7.68 5.83
CA GLN A 245 -0.80 -7.29 5.03
C GLN A 245 0.37 -6.78 5.89
N SER A 246 0.09 -6.11 7.03
CA SER A 246 1.12 -5.68 7.98
C SER A 246 1.82 -6.82 8.74
N SER A 247 1.41 -8.07 8.55
CA SER A 247 2.15 -9.25 9.01
C SER A 247 3.39 -9.52 8.15
N GLY A 248 3.38 -9.02 6.90
CA GLY A 248 4.47 -9.12 5.94
C GLY A 248 5.72 -8.31 6.28
N GLY A 249 6.63 -8.23 5.31
CA GLY A 249 7.85 -7.43 5.46
C GLY A 249 8.83 -7.94 6.50
N ASN A 250 8.86 -9.25 6.72
CA ASN A 250 9.68 -9.91 7.77
C ASN A 250 9.27 -9.52 9.21
N ASN A 251 8.13 -8.87 9.42
CA ASN A 251 7.67 -8.49 10.76
C ASN A 251 7.55 -9.71 11.69
N LEU A 252 7.14 -10.87 11.18
CA LEU A 252 7.01 -12.10 11.97
C LEU A 252 8.35 -12.76 12.33
N LYS A 253 9.47 -12.34 11.76
CA LYS A 253 10.78 -12.93 12.01
C LYS A 253 11.18 -12.92 13.49
N SER A 254 10.85 -11.85 14.21
CA SER A 254 11.16 -11.73 15.64
C SER A 254 10.32 -12.63 16.54
N ALA A 255 9.19 -13.16 16.06
CA ALA A 255 8.41 -14.19 16.76
C ALA A 255 9.04 -15.59 16.65
N GLY A 256 10.08 -15.77 15.82
CA GLY A 256 10.73 -17.07 15.64
C GLY A 256 9.73 -18.16 15.24
N LYS A 257 9.80 -19.31 15.94
CA LYS A 257 8.89 -20.45 15.69
C LYS A 257 7.41 -20.12 15.93
N ASP A 258 7.11 -19.16 16.80
CA ASP A 258 5.74 -18.80 17.16
C ASP A 258 5.02 -18.11 16.00
N GLY A 259 5.77 -17.43 15.10
CA GLY A 259 5.22 -16.79 13.91
C GLY A 259 4.95 -17.74 12.74
N VAL A 260 5.49 -18.96 12.77
CA VAL A 260 5.35 -19.92 11.67
C VAL A 260 3.91 -20.30 11.45
N GLY A 261 3.49 -20.35 10.18
CA GLY A 261 2.16 -20.77 9.78
C GLY A 261 1.11 -19.64 9.74
N VAL A 262 1.45 -18.39 10.10
CA VAL A 262 0.52 -17.26 9.93
C VAL A 262 0.23 -17.06 8.46
N VAL A 263 -1.05 -16.94 8.12
CA VAL A 263 -1.55 -16.78 6.74
C VAL A 263 -2.22 -15.42 6.59
N TRP A 264 -1.95 -14.74 5.48
CA TRP A 264 -2.64 -13.48 5.13
C TRP A 264 -2.75 -13.31 3.63
N ALA A 265 -3.59 -12.38 3.21
CA ALA A 265 -3.66 -11.95 1.82
C ALA A 265 -2.86 -10.66 1.63
N THR A 266 -2.21 -10.54 0.47
CA THR A 266 -1.50 -9.35 -0.02
C THR A 266 -1.78 -9.16 -1.50
N ASP A 267 -1.50 -8.01 -2.06
CA ASP A 267 -1.68 -7.72 -3.48
C ASP A 267 -0.45 -8.03 -4.33
N PHE A 268 0.69 -8.32 -3.69
CA PHE A 268 1.92 -8.72 -4.38
C PHE A 268 2.72 -9.76 -3.58
N ASN A 269 3.36 -10.68 -4.33
CA ASN A 269 4.41 -11.56 -3.81
C ASN A 269 5.48 -11.78 -4.89
N PRO A 270 6.80 -11.81 -4.55
CA PRO A 270 7.87 -11.99 -5.53
C PRO A 270 7.80 -13.29 -6.35
N ALA A 271 7.05 -14.28 -5.87
CA ALA A 271 6.87 -15.56 -6.56
C ALA A 271 5.75 -15.54 -7.63
N GLN A 272 5.05 -14.40 -7.82
CA GLN A 272 4.07 -14.28 -8.89
C GLN A 272 4.74 -14.45 -10.26
N ASP A 273 4.03 -15.11 -11.18
CA ASP A 273 4.54 -15.48 -12.51
C ASP A 273 4.22 -14.45 -13.61
N ASP A 274 3.55 -13.37 -13.27
CA ASP A 274 3.26 -12.27 -14.21
C ASP A 274 4.57 -11.67 -14.78
N PRO A 275 4.68 -11.47 -16.10
CA PRO A 275 5.92 -10.98 -16.71
C PRO A 275 6.41 -9.65 -16.15
N GLY A 276 5.49 -8.71 -15.86
CA GLY A 276 5.80 -7.43 -15.23
C GLY A 276 6.36 -7.60 -13.82
N SER A 277 5.76 -8.48 -13.01
CA SER A 277 6.23 -8.82 -11.66
C SER A 277 7.62 -9.41 -11.68
N GLN A 278 7.89 -10.38 -12.54
CA GLN A 278 9.20 -11.02 -12.65
C GLN A 278 10.29 -10.06 -13.11
N LYS A 279 9.98 -9.16 -14.05
CA LYS A 279 10.90 -8.10 -14.49
C LYS A 279 11.26 -7.15 -13.33
N PHE A 280 10.25 -6.70 -12.58
CA PHE A 280 10.45 -5.86 -11.40
C PHE A 280 11.29 -6.56 -10.33
N VAL A 281 10.96 -7.80 -9.98
CA VAL A 281 11.68 -8.60 -8.98
C VAL A 281 13.16 -8.76 -9.38
N ALA A 282 13.44 -9.09 -10.64
CA ALA A 282 14.80 -9.23 -11.13
C ALA A 282 15.58 -7.91 -11.04
N ALA A 283 14.98 -6.79 -11.44
CA ALA A 283 15.59 -5.47 -11.37
C ALA A 283 15.84 -5.03 -9.92
N TYR A 284 14.88 -5.24 -9.03
CA TYR A 284 14.97 -4.91 -7.63
C TYR A 284 16.08 -5.72 -6.92
N LYS A 285 16.08 -7.04 -7.11
CA LYS A 285 17.15 -7.93 -6.56
C LYS A 285 18.53 -7.54 -7.07
N LYS A 286 18.65 -7.21 -8.35
CA LYS A 286 19.93 -6.76 -8.93
C LYS A 286 20.44 -5.48 -8.27
N LYS A 287 19.54 -4.54 -7.93
CA LYS A 287 19.92 -3.24 -7.36
C LYS A 287 20.15 -3.31 -5.86
N TYR A 288 19.30 -4.00 -5.12
CA TYR A 288 19.27 -3.95 -3.65
C TYR A 288 19.77 -5.24 -2.96
N GLY A 289 19.94 -6.34 -3.69
CA GLY A 289 20.42 -7.61 -3.13
C GLY A 289 19.39 -8.35 -2.27
N GLU A 290 18.13 -7.94 -2.30
CA GLU A 290 17.03 -8.51 -1.52
C GLU A 290 15.77 -8.67 -2.37
N GLU A 291 14.78 -9.43 -1.90
CA GLU A 291 13.48 -9.54 -2.55
C GLU A 291 12.63 -8.30 -2.22
N PRO A 292 11.84 -7.79 -3.21
CA PRO A 292 10.92 -6.68 -2.97
C PRO A 292 9.73 -7.13 -2.11
N LEU A 293 9.25 -6.20 -1.29
CA LEU A 293 7.97 -6.31 -0.63
C LEU A 293 6.87 -5.68 -1.50
N ASP A 294 5.60 -5.95 -1.15
CA ASP A 294 4.43 -5.34 -1.76
C ASP A 294 4.52 -3.80 -1.82
N TYR A 295 4.96 -3.16 -0.74
CA TYR A 295 5.18 -1.70 -0.66
C TYR A 295 6.11 -1.17 -1.77
N ALA A 296 7.13 -1.94 -2.13
CA ALA A 296 8.04 -1.58 -3.21
C ALA A 296 7.38 -1.72 -4.59
N ALA A 297 6.59 -2.77 -4.80
CA ALA A 297 5.86 -3.01 -6.04
C ALA A 297 4.83 -1.91 -6.31
N GLU A 298 4.02 -1.56 -5.30
CA GLU A 298 3.03 -0.50 -5.38
C GLU A 298 3.66 0.87 -5.69
N ALA A 299 4.74 1.22 -4.98
CA ALA A 299 5.43 2.49 -5.19
C ALA A 299 6.12 2.55 -6.57
N TYR A 300 6.65 1.43 -7.06
CA TYR A 300 7.18 1.30 -8.41
C TYR A 300 6.07 1.57 -9.45
N ASP A 301 4.92 0.95 -9.31
CA ASP A 301 3.79 1.11 -10.22
C ASP A 301 3.19 2.51 -10.17
N SER A 302 3.25 3.20 -9.02
CA SER A 302 2.81 4.60 -8.91
C SER A 302 3.62 5.53 -9.82
N VAL A 303 4.93 5.32 -9.90
CA VAL A 303 5.81 6.10 -10.80
C VAL A 303 5.52 5.77 -12.26
N TRP A 304 5.30 4.49 -12.59
CA TRP A 304 4.97 4.11 -13.96
C TRP A 304 3.60 4.63 -14.40
N LEU A 305 2.60 4.67 -13.52
CA LEU A 305 1.32 5.34 -13.79
C LEU A 305 1.53 6.81 -14.10
N ILE A 306 2.30 7.53 -13.27
CA ILE A 306 2.61 8.95 -13.45
C ILE A 306 3.41 9.18 -14.75
N ALA A 307 4.44 8.37 -15.02
CA ALA A 307 5.26 8.51 -16.23
C ALA A 307 4.47 8.28 -17.51
N ARG A 308 3.59 7.28 -17.52
CA ARG A 308 2.67 7.04 -18.66
C ARG A 308 1.72 8.21 -18.86
N ALA A 309 1.17 8.75 -17.78
CA ALA A 309 0.29 9.91 -17.86
C ALA A 309 1.01 11.19 -18.33
N LEU A 310 2.24 11.42 -17.88
CA LEU A 310 3.07 12.52 -18.39
C LEU A 310 3.34 12.39 -19.89
N LYS A 311 3.62 11.17 -20.36
CA LYS A 311 3.82 10.90 -21.79
C LYS A 311 2.56 11.11 -22.61
N GLU A 312 1.42 10.66 -22.10
CA GLU A 312 0.09 10.83 -22.72
C GLU A 312 -0.31 12.32 -22.78
N ALA A 313 -0.09 13.07 -21.69
CA ALA A 313 -0.41 14.49 -21.62
C ALA A 313 0.51 15.35 -22.48
N GLY A 314 1.78 14.94 -22.67
CA GLY A 314 2.82 15.81 -23.23
C GLY A 314 3.06 17.09 -22.39
N SER A 315 2.59 17.12 -21.16
CA SER A 315 2.56 18.27 -20.26
C SER A 315 2.73 17.85 -18.80
N ALA A 316 3.32 18.72 -17.99
CA ALA A 316 3.40 18.58 -16.53
C ALA A 316 2.38 19.47 -15.80
N ASP A 317 1.47 20.14 -16.53
CA ASP A 317 0.36 20.86 -15.94
C ASP A 317 -0.57 19.89 -15.18
N ARG A 318 -0.99 20.29 -14.00
CA ARG A 318 -1.77 19.42 -13.09
C ARG A 318 -3.12 19.01 -13.68
N GLN A 319 -3.75 19.86 -14.46
CA GLN A 319 -5.06 19.60 -15.04
C GLN A 319 -4.96 18.65 -16.24
N GLU A 320 -3.96 18.88 -17.11
CA GLU A 320 -3.68 18.00 -18.24
C GLU A 320 -3.17 16.63 -17.76
N LEU A 321 -2.34 16.61 -16.71
CA LEU A 321 -1.86 15.37 -16.09
C LEU A 321 -3.02 14.58 -15.46
N GLN A 322 -3.99 15.24 -14.81
CA GLN A 322 -5.17 14.56 -14.26
C GLN A 322 -5.98 13.86 -15.35
N LYS A 323 -6.27 14.54 -16.48
CA LYS A 323 -6.99 13.92 -17.60
C LYS A 323 -6.23 12.72 -18.19
N ALA A 324 -4.92 12.82 -18.28
CA ALA A 324 -4.07 11.74 -18.78
C ALA A 324 -3.98 10.57 -17.79
N LEU A 325 -3.95 10.83 -16.49
CA LEU A 325 -4.04 9.80 -15.45
C LEU A 325 -5.34 8.99 -15.56
N ASP A 326 -6.48 9.67 -15.81
CA ASP A 326 -7.76 8.97 -16.06
C ASP A 326 -7.69 8.04 -17.27
N LYS A 327 -7.13 8.50 -18.39
CA LYS A 327 -6.97 7.67 -19.59
C LYS A 327 -6.07 6.46 -19.35
N VAL A 328 -4.91 6.67 -18.71
CA VAL A 328 -3.96 5.58 -18.43
C VAL A 328 -4.55 4.58 -17.43
N ALA A 329 -5.23 5.06 -16.40
CA ALA A 329 -5.92 4.20 -15.44
C ALA A 329 -7.03 3.36 -16.11
N GLN A 330 -7.84 3.97 -17.00
CA GLN A 330 -8.86 3.25 -17.75
C GLN A 330 -8.29 2.18 -18.69
N ALA A 331 -7.15 2.47 -19.33
CA ALA A 331 -6.49 1.51 -20.23
C ALA A 331 -5.83 0.36 -19.45
N GLY A 332 -5.38 0.61 -18.23
CA GLY A 332 -4.56 -0.34 -17.48
C GLY A 332 -3.16 -0.53 -18.08
N PHE A 333 -2.30 -1.26 -17.40
CA PHE A 333 -0.96 -1.60 -17.91
C PHE A 333 -0.32 -2.74 -17.11
N GLU A 334 0.69 -3.38 -17.70
CA GLU A 334 1.54 -4.35 -16.99
C GLU A 334 2.51 -3.62 -16.07
N GLY A 335 2.46 -3.95 -14.78
CA GLY A 335 3.27 -3.37 -13.72
C GLY A 335 3.97 -4.41 -12.85
N ALA A 336 4.53 -3.98 -11.73
CA ALA A 336 5.17 -4.86 -10.75
C ALA A 336 4.15 -5.78 -10.06
N GLN A 337 2.92 -5.30 -9.85
CA GLN A 337 1.84 -6.07 -9.23
C GLN A 337 1.09 -6.97 -10.24
N GLY A 338 1.57 -7.11 -11.48
CA GLY A 338 0.92 -7.81 -12.58
C GLY A 338 0.15 -6.86 -13.50
N THR A 339 -0.97 -7.31 -14.06
CA THR A 339 -1.83 -6.47 -14.91
C THR A 339 -2.68 -5.54 -14.03
N LEU A 340 -2.36 -4.26 -14.06
CA LEU A 340 -3.10 -3.25 -13.30
C LEU A 340 -4.37 -2.85 -14.05
N SER A 341 -5.50 -3.01 -13.39
CA SER A 341 -6.82 -2.59 -13.86
C SER A 341 -7.47 -1.66 -12.85
N PHE A 342 -8.06 -0.56 -13.30
CA PHE A 342 -8.62 0.46 -12.42
C PHE A 342 -10.12 0.64 -12.67
N VAL A 343 -10.87 0.77 -11.59
CA VAL A 343 -12.28 1.14 -11.61
C VAL A 343 -12.43 2.45 -10.83
N ASN A 344 -12.86 3.51 -11.48
CA ASN A 344 -12.98 4.84 -10.86
C ASN A 344 -11.69 5.28 -10.14
N ARG A 345 -10.53 5.18 -10.82
CA ARG A 345 -9.19 5.53 -10.31
C ARG A 345 -8.67 4.65 -9.16
N ASP A 346 -9.35 3.57 -8.89
CA ASP A 346 -9.06 2.61 -7.82
C ASP A 346 -8.56 1.30 -8.41
N LEU A 347 -7.36 0.86 -8.03
CA LEU A 347 -6.76 -0.37 -8.51
C LEU A 347 -7.59 -1.59 -8.08
N ARG A 348 -7.76 -2.52 -8.99
CA ARG A 348 -8.38 -3.83 -8.76
C ARG A 348 -7.40 -4.94 -9.07
N LEU A 349 -7.02 -5.68 -8.06
CA LEU A 349 -6.20 -6.88 -8.18
C LEU A 349 -6.84 -8.03 -7.41
N PRO A 350 -6.68 -9.26 -7.89
CA PRO A 350 -7.20 -10.44 -7.20
C PRO A 350 -6.47 -10.71 -5.87
N GLY A 351 -5.23 -10.22 -5.74
CA GLY A 351 -4.36 -10.52 -4.62
C GLY A 351 -3.87 -11.96 -4.60
N VAL A 352 -3.01 -12.26 -3.65
CA VAL A 352 -2.44 -13.58 -3.40
C VAL A 352 -2.55 -13.94 -1.93
N LEU A 353 -2.62 -15.22 -1.62
CA LEU A 353 -2.54 -15.76 -0.27
C LEU A 353 -1.11 -16.18 0.02
N VAL A 354 -0.59 -15.73 1.13
CA VAL A 354 0.78 -16.05 1.56
C VAL A 354 0.80 -16.62 2.98
N GLN A 355 1.86 -17.36 3.29
CA GLN A 355 2.13 -17.92 4.62
C GLN A 355 3.56 -17.61 5.03
N TRP A 356 3.78 -17.30 6.29
CA TRP A 356 5.10 -17.21 6.88
C TRP A 356 5.64 -18.61 7.20
N ASP A 357 6.77 -19.00 6.57
CA ASP A 357 7.39 -20.32 6.79
C ASP A 357 8.43 -20.33 7.93
N GLY A 358 8.67 -19.16 8.55
CA GLY A 358 9.71 -18.95 9.56
C GLY A 358 10.93 -18.19 9.04
N SER A 359 11.08 -18.08 7.74
CA SER A 359 12.21 -17.40 7.08
C SER A 359 11.75 -16.36 6.03
N LYS A 360 10.67 -16.67 5.32
CA LYS A 360 10.13 -15.84 4.22
C LYS A 360 8.62 -16.04 4.05
N GLU A 361 8.05 -15.20 3.23
CA GLU A 361 6.67 -15.32 2.74
C GLU A 361 6.61 -16.33 1.59
N VAL A 362 5.79 -17.34 1.74
CA VAL A 362 5.55 -18.36 0.71
C VAL A 362 4.16 -18.14 0.13
N MET A 363 4.07 -17.99 -1.17
CA MET A 363 2.78 -17.89 -1.86
C MET A 363 2.06 -19.24 -1.85
N LEU A 364 0.83 -19.27 -1.32
CA LEU A 364 0.00 -20.46 -1.25
C LEU A 364 -0.94 -20.58 -2.46
N SER A 365 -1.49 -19.45 -2.89
CA SER A 365 -2.40 -19.38 -4.05
C SER A 365 -2.58 -17.94 -4.52
N LYS A 366 -3.04 -17.80 -5.77
CA LYS A 366 -3.56 -16.56 -6.35
C LYS A 366 -5.08 -16.65 -6.39
N ALA A 367 -5.81 -15.58 -6.09
CA ALA A 367 -7.27 -15.62 -6.09
C ALA A 367 -7.82 -16.07 -7.44
N GLY A 368 -8.81 -16.96 -7.40
CA GLY A 368 -9.39 -17.55 -8.62
C GLY A 368 -8.60 -18.72 -9.23
N GLN A 369 -7.45 -19.10 -8.63
CA GLN A 369 -6.76 -20.35 -8.95
C GLN A 369 -7.02 -21.38 -7.84
N PRO A 370 -7.29 -22.66 -8.21
CA PRO A 370 -7.62 -23.72 -7.24
C PRO A 370 -6.46 -24.08 -6.32
#